data_50fe53063175756499a079772fbacff0
#
_entry.id   50fe53063175756499a079772fbacff0
#
_cell.length_a   1.000
_cell.length_b   1.000
_cell.length_c   1.000
_cell.angle_alpha   90.00
_cell.angle_beta   90.00
_cell.angle_gamma   90.00
#
_symmetry.space_group_name_H-M   'P 1'
#
loop_
_entity.id
_entity.type
_entity.pdbx_description
1 polymer ?
#
loop_
_entity_poly.entity_id
_entity_poly.type
_entity_poly.pdbx_seq_one_letter_code
_entity_poly.pdbx_strand_id
1 'polypeptide(L)'
;DIDIILVGDSLAMTVLGMQDTLSVTMDEMLIFTKAVSRGAKKSFVLADMPFMSYQSSDRDAILNASRFIKESHANGVKVEGGIEIASKIKLISQSGIPVVAHLGLTPQAVNMLGGYRVQGKDLQSAQKIIDDAKAVQDAGACMLVLECVPVKLAQKISSILEIPTIGIGSGKYCDGQVLVYHD
;
A
#
# COMPACT_ATOMS: atom_id res chain seq x y z
N ASP A 1 13.97 -16.95 0.32
CA ASP A 1 12.93 -16.86 -0.72
C ASP A 1 11.85 -15.91 -0.23
N ILE A 2 11.71 -14.78 -0.94
CA ILE A 2 10.74 -13.71 -0.65
C ILE A 2 9.91 -13.51 -1.92
N ASP A 3 8.57 -13.55 -1.79
CA ASP A 3 7.67 -13.46 -2.94
C ASP A 3 7.54 -12.01 -3.45
N ILE A 4 7.45 -11.06 -2.52
CA ILE A 4 7.27 -9.64 -2.83
C ILE A 4 8.34 -8.82 -2.10
N ILE A 5 8.95 -7.87 -2.79
CA ILE A 5 9.80 -6.84 -2.20
C ILE A 5 9.08 -5.51 -2.34
N LEU A 6 8.66 -4.95 -1.20
CA LEU A 6 8.05 -3.62 -1.15
C LEU A 6 9.13 -2.56 -0.98
N VAL A 7 9.19 -1.63 -1.92
CA VAL A 7 9.96 -0.38 -1.77
C VAL A 7 9.02 0.63 -1.13
N GLY A 8 9.02 0.65 0.21
CA GLY A 8 8.11 1.44 1.01
C GLY A 8 8.54 2.91 1.11
N ASP A 9 7.59 3.82 1.17
CA ASP A 9 7.87 5.25 1.39
C ASP A 9 8.43 5.53 2.80
N SER A 10 8.38 4.55 3.71
CA SER A 10 9.09 4.56 5.00
C SER A 10 10.62 4.71 4.85
N LEU A 11 11.19 4.46 3.65
CA LEU A 11 12.58 4.80 3.35
C LEU A 11 12.91 6.27 3.60
N ALA A 12 11.91 7.16 3.53
CA ALA A 12 12.06 8.56 3.93
C ALA A 12 12.64 8.67 5.34
N MET A 13 12.12 7.90 6.27
CA MET A 13 12.55 7.91 7.67
C MET A 13 13.81 7.06 7.88
N THR A 14 13.79 5.83 7.38
CA THR A 14 14.82 4.81 7.70
C THR A 14 16.10 4.97 6.90
N VAL A 15 16.06 5.60 5.74
CA VAL A 15 17.22 5.76 4.85
C VAL A 15 17.60 7.23 4.66
N LEU A 16 16.60 8.11 4.45
CA LEU A 16 16.86 9.53 4.15
C LEU A 16 16.86 10.42 5.40
N GLY A 17 16.46 9.88 6.58
CA GLY A 17 16.48 10.63 7.85
C GLY A 17 15.39 11.72 7.94
N MET A 18 14.31 11.61 7.14
CA MET A 18 13.16 12.49 7.21
C MET A 18 12.33 12.19 8.47
N GLN A 19 11.49 13.14 8.88
CA GLN A 19 10.65 12.97 10.09
C GLN A 19 9.46 12.03 9.88
N ASP A 20 8.96 11.96 8.66
CA ASP A 20 7.79 11.16 8.26
C ASP A 20 7.91 10.72 6.80
N THR A 21 6.88 10.02 6.31
CA THR A 21 6.79 9.55 4.93
C THR A 21 6.26 10.61 3.96
N LEU A 22 5.77 11.75 4.44
CA LEU A 22 5.03 12.72 3.62
C LEU A 22 5.93 13.52 2.68
N SER A 23 7.20 13.67 3.04
CA SER A 23 8.15 14.54 2.32
C SER A 23 8.87 13.85 1.17
N VAL A 24 8.84 12.51 1.10
CA VAL A 24 9.54 11.79 0.03
C VAL A 24 8.87 12.03 -1.33
N THR A 25 9.69 12.30 -2.32
CA THR A 25 9.25 12.64 -3.67
C THR A 25 9.11 11.42 -4.59
N MET A 26 8.37 11.58 -5.69
CA MET A 26 8.30 10.57 -6.75
C MET A 26 9.68 10.19 -7.29
N ASP A 27 10.57 11.16 -7.48
CA ASP A 27 11.88 10.92 -8.06
C ASP A 27 12.79 10.12 -7.12
N GLU A 28 12.74 10.41 -5.81
CA GLU A 28 13.44 9.60 -4.80
C GLU A 28 12.91 8.16 -4.79
N MET A 29 11.60 7.97 -4.75
CA MET A 29 11.00 6.64 -4.80
C MET A 29 11.40 5.87 -6.06
N LEU A 30 11.45 6.52 -7.20
CA LEU A 30 11.90 5.92 -8.46
C LEU A 30 13.37 5.49 -8.42
N ILE A 31 14.26 6.30 -7.81
CA ILE A 31 15.68 5.94 -7.66
C ILE A 31 15.83 4.64 -6.86
N PHE A 32 15.19 4.55 -5.70
CA PHE A 32 15.26 3.37 -4.85
C PHE A 32 14.59 2.16 -5.49
N THR A 33 13.42 2.33 -6.07
CA THR A 33 12.71 1.25 -6.78
C THR A 33 13.55 0.69 -7.93
N LYS A 34 14.18 1.56 -8.71
CA LYS A 34 15.09 1.15 -9.81
C LYS A 34 16.30 0.38 -9.29
N ALA A 35 16.84 0.76 -8.14
CA ALA A 35 17.95 0.04 -7.52
C ALA A 35 17.53 -1.37 -7.08
N VAL A 36 16.37 -1.50 -6.42
CA VAL A 36 15.81 -2.79 -6.00
C VAL A 36 15.48 -3.67 -7.20
N SER A 37 14.83 -3.14 -8.23
CA SER A 37 14.46 -3.89 -9.43
C SER A 37 15.68 -4.49 -10.15
N ARG A 38 16.83 -3.80 -10.15
CA ARG A 38 18.06 -4.35 -10.70
C ARG A 38 18.58 -5.57 -9.91
N GLY A 39 18.38 -5.57 -8.60
CA GLY A 39 18.82 -6.67 -7.71
C GLY A 39 17.82 -7.82 -7.64
N ALA A 40 16.53 -7.54 -7.67
CA ALA A 40 15.46 -8.52 -7.58
C ALA A 40 15.37 -9.34 -8.89
N LYS A 41 15.56 -10.65 -8.80
CA LYS A 41 15.54 -11.53 -10.00
C LYS A 41 14.28 -12.38 -10.10
N LYS A 42 13.61 -12.65 -8.97
CA LYS A 42 12.45 -13.55 -8.92
C LYS A 42 11.26 -12.92 -8.20
N SER A 43 11.52 -12.05 -7.23
CA SER A 43 10.48 -11.45 -6.39
C SER A 43 9.70 -10.38 -7.17
N PHE A 44 8.42 -10.28 -6.90
CA PHE A 44 7.57 -9.19 -7.38
C PHE A 44 8.00 -7.88 -6.71
N VAL A 45 8.43 -6.89 -7.47
CA VAL A 45 8.83 -5.57 -6.95
C VAL A 45 7.61 -4.66 -6.93
N LEU A 46 7.18 -4.30 -5.72
CA LEU A 46 6.08 -3.40 -5.44
C LEU A 46 6.62 -2.05 -4.98
N ALA A 47 6.13 -0.95 -5.55
CA ALA A 47 6.57 0.40 -5.18
C ALA A 47 5.45 1.20 -4.52
N ASP A 48 5.72 1.85 -3.41
CA ASP A 48 4.80 2.81 -2.84
C ASP A 48 4.68 4.06 -3.71
N MET A 49 3.44 4.44 -4.01
CA MET A 49 3.17 5.75 -4.56
C MET A 49 3.20 6.78 -3.41
N PRO A 50 4.14 7.74 -3.40
CA PRO A 50 4.29 8.66 -2.28
C PRO A 50 3.08 9.59 -2.13
N PHE A 51 2.95 10.20 -0.96
CA PHE A 51 1.87 11.12 -0.63
C PHE A 51 1.67 12.19 -1.71
N MET A 52 0.42 12.46 -2.08
CA MET A 52 -0.03 13.39 -3.13
C MET A 52 0.39 13.04 -4.57
N SER A 53 1.01 11.90 -4.80
CA SER A 53 1.34 11.47 -6.17
C SER A 53 0.15 10.87 -6.94
N TYR A 54 -0.91 10.44 -6.22
CA TYR A 54 -2.11 9.83 -6.82
C TYR A 54 -3.44 10.44 -6.31
N GLN A 55 -3.40 11.15 -5.18
CA GLN A 55 -4.60 11.75 -4.58
C GLN A 55 -5.08 12.99 -5.34
N SER A 56 -4.14 13.74 -5.92
CA SER A 56 -4.37 15.07 -6.52
C SER A 56 -5.31 15.04 -7.72
N SER A 57 -5.12 14.11 -8.64
CA SER A 57 -5.94 13.96 -9.84
C SER A 57 -5.87 12.55 -10.43
N ASP A 58 -6.85 12.21 -11.27
CA ASP A 58 -6.85 10.94 -12.04
C ASP A 58 -5.66 10.86 -12.99
N ARG A 59 -5.32 11.98 -13.61
CA ARG A 59 -4.17 12.10 -14.51
C ARG A 59 -2.86 11.80 -13.77
N ASP A 60 -2.64 12.42 -12.61
CA ASP A 60 -1.43 12.20 -11.84
C ASP A 60 -1.33 10.77 -11.33
N ALA A 61 -2.43 10.18 -10.89
CA ALA A 61 -2.47 8.79 -10.47
C ALA A 61 -1.96 7.83 -11.56
N ILE A 62 -2.48 7.95 -12.79
CA ILE A 62 -2.08 7.11 -13.91
C ILE A 62 -0.64 7.40 -14.33
N LEU A 63 -0.27 8.68 -14.48
CA LEU A 63 1.06 9.06 -14.94
C LEU A 63 2.13 8.62 -13.95
N ASN A 64 1.95 8.88 -12.66
CA ASN A 64 2.91 8.51 -11.63
C ASN A 64 3.02 6.99 -11.45
N ALA A 65 1.91 6.25 -11.48
CA ALA A 65 1.94 4.80 -11.49
C ALA A 65 2.72 4.25 -12.71
N SER A 66 2.48 4.83 -13.91
CA SER A 66 3.19 4.42 -15.12
C SER A 66 4.71 4.67 -15.07
N ARG A 67 5.15 5.72 -14.35
CA ARG A 67 6.58 6.00 -14.14
C ARG A 67 7.28 4.86 -13.39
N PHE A 68 6.64 4.30 -12.36
CA PHE A 68 7.21 3.15 -11.65
C PHE A 68 7.44 1.95 -12.56
N ILE A 69 6.50 1.66 -13.45
CA ILE A 69 6.63 0.56 -14.41
C ILE A 69 7.70 0.86 -15.47
N LYS A 70 7.64 2.04 -16.07
CA LYS A 70 8.49 2.41 -17.23
C LYS A 70 9.91 2.78 -16.85
N GLU A 71 10.09 3.52 -15.76
CA GLU A 71 11.38 4.09 -15.40
C GLU A 71 12.13 3.24 -14.36
N SER A 72 11.41 2.57 -13.46
CA SER A 72 12.03 1.78 -12.39
C SER A 72 11.84 0.27 -12.52
N HIS A 73 11.07 -0.21 -13.51
CA HIS A 73 10.77 -1.61 -13.75
C HIS A 73 10.12 -2.31 -12.54
N ALA A 74 9.32 -1.58 -11.77
CA ALA A 74 8.44 -2.18 -10.77
C ALA A 74 7.39 -3.07 -11.45
N ASN A 75 6.90 -4.08 -10.74
CA ASN A 75 5.84 -4.95 -11.22
C ASN A 75 4.44 -4.44 -10.87
N GLY A 76 4.32 -3.57 -9.86
CA GLY A 76 3.08 -2.97 -9.42
C GLY A 76 3.31 -1.79 -8.48
N VAL A 77 2.23 -1.14 -8.09
CA VAL A 77 2.26 0.00 -7.17
C VAL A 77 1.36 -0.23 -5.96
N LYS A 78 1.73 0.35 -4.80
CA LYS A 78 0.87 0.37 -3.60
C LYS A 78 0.32 1.77 -3.38
N VAL A 79 -0.93 1.83 -2.94
CA VAL A 79 -1.66 3.07 -2.59
C VAL A 79 -2.38 2.90 -1.26
N GLU A 80 -2.49 3.97 -0.48
CA GLU A 80 -3.13 4.00 0.82
C GLU A 80 -4.51 4.66 0.74
N GLY A 81 -5.51 4.01 1.34
CA GLY A 81 -6.88 4.49 1.42
C GLY A 81 -7.91 3.46 0.97
N GLY A 82 -9.16 3.73 1.27
CA GLY A 82 -10.31 2.88 1.01
C GLY A 82 -11.19 3.37 -0.14
N ILE A 83 -12.46 3.52 0.16
CA ILE A 83 -13.49 3.92 -0.81
C ILE A 83 -13.18 5.27 -1.48
N GLU A 84 -12.51 6.17 -0.78
CA GLU A 84 -12.14 7.50 -1.27
C GLU A 84 -11.12 7.47 -2.40
N ILE A 85 -10.30 6.40 -2.49
CA ILE A 85 -9.34 6.21 -3.59
C ILE A 85 -9.71 5.08 -4.55
N ALA A 86 -10.85 4.44 -4.38
CA ALA A 86 -11.29 3.32 -5.21
C ALA A 86 -11.32 3.69 -6.71
N SER A 87 -11.72 4.92 -7.05
CA SER A 87 -11.68 5.40 -8.44
C SER A 87 -10.25 5.44 -9.01
N LYS A 88 -9.24 5.79 -8.20
CA LYS A 88 -7.83 5.81 -8.60
C LYS A 88 -7.32 4.39 -8.82
N ILE A 89 -7.63 3.48 -7.90
CA ILE A 89 -7.30 2.05 -8.04
C ILE A 89 -7.85 1.50 -9.35
N LYS A 90 -9.14 1.78 -9.64
CA LYS A 90 -9.78 1.34 -10.88
C LYS A 90 -9.08 1.85 -12.12
N LEU A 91 -8.75 3.14 -12.17
CA LEU A 91 -8.08 3.75 -13.31
C LEU A 91 -6.68 3.18 -13.55
N ILE A 92 -5.90 3.01 -12.49
CA ILE A 92 -4.54 2.45 -12.57
C ILE A 92 -4.62 0.98 -13.02
N SER A 93 -5.49 0.18 -12.39
CA SER A 93 -5.70 -1.23 -12.71
C SER A 93 -6.16 -1.43 -14.15
N GLN A 94 -7.12 -0.64 -14.63
CA GLN A 94 -7.59 -0.67 -16.01
C GLN A 94 -6.55 -0.26 -17.04
N SER A 95 -5.51 0.47 -16.60
CA SER A 95 -4.34 0.79 -17.43
C SER A 95 -3.33 -0.36 -17.53
N GLY A 96 -3.62 -1.52 -16.92
CA GLY A 96 -2.77 -2.71 -16.95
C GLY A 96 -1.66 -2.72 -15.89
N ILE A 97 -1.77 -1.88 -14.85
CA ILE A 97 -0.80 -1.81 -13.76
C ILE A 97 -1.38 -2.50 -12.52
N PRO A 98 -0.76 -3.55 -11.97
CA PRO A 98 -1.18 -4.16 -10.71
C PRO A 98 -1.16 -3.15 -9.56
N VAL A 99 -2.26 -3.07 -8.80
CA VAL A 99 -2.41 -2.16 -7.66
C VAL A 99 -2.62 -2.96 -6.39
N VAL A 100 -1.83 -2.67 -5.36
CA VAL A 100 -2.02 -3.16 -4.00
C VAL A 100 -2.61 -2.04 -3.17
N ALA A 101 -3.74 -2.30 -2.51
CA ALA A 101 -4.34 -1.35 -1.58
C ALA A 101 -3.76 -1.52 -0.17
N HIS A 102 -3.81 -0.46 0.64
CA HIS A 102 -3.35 -0.49 2.03
C HIS A 102 -4.38 0.18 2.94
N LEU A 103 -4.84 -0.58 3.94
CA LEU A 103 -5.85 -0.17 4.91
C LEU A 103 -5.37 -0.38 6.36
N GLY A 104 -6.07 0.22 7.29
CA GLY A 104 -5.75 0.23 8.70
C GLY A 104 -4.94 1.45 9.08
N LEU A 105 -3.78 1.28 9.66
CA LEU A 105 -2.83 2.37 9.84
C LEU A 105 -2.20 2.69 8.48
N THR A 106 -2.46 3.88 7.99
CA THR A 106 -1.91 4.39 6.73
C THR A 106 -0.97 5.55 7.06
N PRO A 107 0.36 5.36 6.98
CA PRO A 107 1.34 6.40 7.35
C PRO A 107 1.15 7.74 6.64
N GLN A 108 0.70 7.72 5.38
CA GLN A 108 0.40 8.94 4.64
C GLN A 108 -0.77 9.74 5.22
N ALA A 109 -1.67 9.11 5.99
CA ALA A 109 -2.78 9.77 6.68
C ALA A 109 -2.50 10.05 8.17
N VAL A 110 -1.24 9.94 8.63
CA VAL A 110 -0.85 10.04 10.04
C VAL A 110 -1.41 11.27 10.75
N ASN A 111 -1.46 12.41 10.06
CA ASN A 111 -1.99 13.66 10.60
C ASN A 111 -3.52 13.58 10.86
N MET A 112 -4.26 12.87 10.02
CA MET A 112 -5.70 12.64 10.22
C MET A 112 -5.97 11.57 11.30
N LEU A 113 -5.11 10.56 11.38
CA LEU A 113 -5.26 9.45 12.32
C LEU A 113 -4.83 9.79 13.75
N GLY A 114 -4.23 10.97 13.96
CA GLY A 114 -3.73 11.40 15.27
C GLY A 114 -2.55 10.57 15.78
N GLY A 115 -1.71 10.11 14.86
CA GLY A 115 -0.51 9.32 15.13
C GLY A 115 -0.64 7.83 14.82
N TYR A 116 0.41 7.08 15.11
CA TYR A 116 0.51 5.64 14.88
C TYR A 116 -0.30 4.85 15.92
N ARG A 117 -1.55 4.49 15.57
CA ARG A 117 -2.48 3.80 16.46
C ARG A 117 -3.17 2.65 15.76
N VAL A 118 -3.53 1.61 16.51
CA VAL A 118 -4.37 0.51 16.02
C VAL A 118 -5.71 1.05 15.56
N GLN A 119 -6.09 0.73 14.32
CA GLN A 119 -7.32 1.14 13.65
C GLN A 119 -8.40 0.04 13.74
N GLY A 120 -9.68 0.41 13.71
CA GLY A 120 -10.77 -0.56 13.74
C GLY A 120 -11.04 -1.18 15.12
N LYS A 121 -10.84 -0.44 16.22
CA LYS A 121 -11.06 -0.94 17.59
C LYS A 121 -12.53 -0.97 18.00
N ASP A 122 -13.34 -0.06 17.51
CA ASP A 122 -14.78 -0.02 17.73
C ASP A 122 -15.56 -0.54 16.53
N LEU A 123 -16.84 -0.82 16.73
CA LEU A 123 -17.68 -1.42 15.70
C LEU A 123 -17.81 -0.56 14.45
N GLN A 124 -17.89 0.77 14.59
CA GLN A 124 -18.07 1.67 13.45
C GLN A 124 -16.79 1.73 12.60
N SER A 125 -15.64 1.93 13.24
CA SER A 125 -14.35 1.95 12.55
C SER A 125 -13.99 0.59 11.94
N ALA A 126 -14.32 -0.51 12.61
CA ALA A 126 -14.14 -1.86 12.05
C ALA A 126 -15.01 -2.09 10.81
N GLN A 127 -16.29 -1.68 10.86
CA GLN A 127 -17.19 -1.80 9.70
C GLN A 127 -16.70 -0.96 8.53
N LYS A 128 -16.22 0.27 8.79
CA LYS A 128 -15.62 1.11 7.74
C LYS A 128 -14.46 0.40 7.04
N ILE A 129 -13.53 -0.22 7.78
CA ILE A 129 -12.39 -0.93 7.17
C ILE A 129 -12.87 -2.15 6.35
N ILE A 130 -13.94 -2.84 6.79
CA ILE A 130 -14.53 -3.93 6.00
C ILE A 130 -15.13 -3.42 4.69
N ASP A 131 -15.85 -2.31 4.73
CA ASP A 131 -16.46 -1.71 3.54
C ASP A 131 -15.39 -1.17 2.58
N ASP A 132 -14.36 -0.53 3.11
CA ASP A 132 -13.18 -0.09 2.36
C ASP A 132 -12.47 -1.27 1.69
N ALA A 133 -12.29 -2.39 2.39
CA ALA A 133 -11.63 -3.58 1.86
C ALA A 133 -12.38 -4.18 0.66
N LYS A 134 -13.71 -4.23 0.72
CA LYS A 134 -14.54 -4.64 -0.42
C LYS A 134 -14.44 -3.65 -1.57
N ALA A 135 -14.53 -2.35 -1.27
CA ALA A 135 -14.48 -1.32 -2.29
C ALA A 135 -13.16 -1.31 -3.08
N VAL A 136 -12.02 -1.53 -2.42
CA VAL A 136 -10.73 -1.61 -3.11
C VAL A 136 -10.60 -2.89 -3.95
N GLN A 137 -11.11 -4.02 -3.48
CA GLN A 137 -11.19 -5.25 -4.28
C GLN A 137 -12.05 -5.04 -5.53
N ASP A 138 -13.25 -4.51 -5.36
CA ASP A 138 -14.19 -4.25 -6.47
C ASP A 138 -13.63 -3.24 -7.48
N ALA A 139 -12.76 -2.35 -7.02
CA ALA A 139 -12.02 -1.42 -7.87
C ALA A 139 -10.88 -2.06 -8.66
N GLY A 140 -10.52 -3.32 -8.37
CA GLY A 140 -9.49 -4.06 -9.09
C GLY A 140 -8.13 -4.08 -8.42
N ALA A 141 -8.04 -3.84 -7.10
CA ALA A 141 -6.83 -4.14 -6.35
C ALA A 141 -6.53 -5.64 -6.43
N CYS A 142 -5.27 -6.01 -6.63
CA CYS A 142 -4.85 -7.40 -6.73
C CYS A 142 -4.41 -8.00 -5.37
N MET A 143 -4.16 -7.19 -4.37
CA MET A 143 -3.84 -7.56 -2.99
C MET A 143 -4.24 -6.43 -2.03
N LEU A 144 -4.37 -6.75 -0.75
CA LEU A 144 -4.65 -5.79 0.31
C LEU A 144 -3.65 -5.93 1.46
N VAL A 145 -2.95 -4.85 1.78
CA VAL A 145 -2.16 -4.74 3.02
C VAL A 145 -3.08 -4.28 4.15
N LEU A 146 -3.01 -4.97 5.29
CA LEU A 146 -3.71 -4.64 6.53
C LEU A 146 -2.69 -4.31 7.61
N GLU A 147 -2.59 -3.04 8.00
CA GLU A 147 -1.63 -2.60 9.01
C GLU A 147 -2.31 -2.19 10.31
N CYS A 148 -1.77 -2.72 11.42
CA CYS A 148 -2.19 -2.36 12.79
C CYS A 148 -3.72 -2.36 12.97
N VAL A 149 -4.37 -3.44 12.56
CA VAL A 149 -5.80 -3.71 12.83
C VAL A 149 -5.96 -4.88 13.82
N PRO A 150 -7.05 -4.95 14.59
CA PRO A 150 -7.29 -6.08 15.48
C PRO A 150 -7.28 -7.42 14.75
N VAL A 151 -6.68 -8.43 15.35
CA VAL A 151 -6.51 -9.78 14.77
C VAL A 151 -7.82 -10.37 14.24
N LYS A 152 -8.93 -10.21 15.00
CA LYS A 152 -10.25 -10.69 14.58
C LYS A 152 -10.81 -9.95 13.38
N LEU A 153 -10.50 -8.66 13.25
CA LEU A 153 -10.89 -7.85 12.10
C LEU A 153 -10.11 -8.29 10.86
N ALA A 154 -8.79 -8.44 10.97
CA ALA A 154 -7.96 -8.96 9.87
C ALA A 154 -8.44 -10.34 9.41
N GLN A 155 -8.71 -11.27 10.35
CA GLN A 155 -9.26 -12.60 10.04
C GLN A 155 -10.59 -12.50 9.29
N LYS A 156 -11.50 -11.62 9.73
CA LYS A 156 -12.79 -11.43 9.07
C LYS A 156 -12.60 -10.89 7.65
N ILE A 157 -11.74 -9.89 7.45
CA ILE A 157 -11.46 -9.31 6.13
C ILE A 157 -10.86 -10.36 5.21
N SER A 158 -9.83 -11.10 5.65
CA SER A 158 -9.21 -12.17 4.85
C SER A 158 -10.22 -13.27 4.46
N SER A 159 -11.23 -13.55 5.31
CA SER A 159 -12.23 -14.57 5.01
C SER A 159 -13.30 -14.16 4.00
N ILE A 160 -13.45 -12.87 3.70
CA ILE A 160 -14.52 -12.36 2.81
C ILE A 160 -13.99 -11.79 1.50
N LEU A 161 -12.68 -11.54 1.40
CA LEU A 161 -12.05 -11.10 0.15
C LEU A 161 -11.62 -12.29 -0.69
N GLU A 162 -11.59 -12.09 -2.00
CA GLU A 162 -11.04 -13.05 -2.96
C GLU A 162 -9.56 -12.78 -3.27
N ILE A 163 -9.11 -11.55 -3.04
CA ILE A 163 -7.71 -11.15 -3.20
C ILE A 163 -6.87 -11.47 -1.96
N PRO A 164 -5.59 -11.81 -2.10
CA PRO A 164 -4.70 -12.05 -0.97
C PRO A 164 -4.59 -10.86 -0.02
N THR A 165 -4.57 -11.15 1.28
CA THR A 165 -4.33 -10.17 2.34
C THR A 165 -2.93 -10.33 2.92
N ILE A 166 -2.23 -9.21 3.12
CA ILE A 166 -0.88 -9.17 3.68
C ILE A 166 -0.91 -8.38 4.98
N GLY A 167 -0.56 -9.03 6.09
CA GLY A 167 -0.63 -8.40 7.40
C GLY A 167 0.69 -7.77 7.85
N ILE A 168 0.58 -6.63 8.52
CA ILE A 168 1.65 -6.05 9.33
C ILE A 168 1.06 -5.55 10.64
N GLY A 169 1.47 -6.13 11.77
CA GLY A 169 0.86 -5.84 13.07
C GLY A 169 -0.64 -6.21 13.17
N SER A 170 -1.11 -7.16 12.36
CA SER A 170 -2.54 -7.55 12.23
C SER A 170 -2.81 -9.01 12.59
N GLY A 171 -1.82 -9.70 13.16
CA GLY A 171 -1.89 -11.10 13.55
C GLY A 171 -1.66 -12.07 12.38
N LYS A 172 -1.88 -13.35 12.62
CA LYS A 172 -1.43 -14.47 11.77
C LYS A 172 -2.43 -14.97 10.73
N TYR A 173 -3.59 -14.32 10.60
CA TYR A 173 -4.68 -14.85 9.77
C TYR A 173 -4.76 -14.24 8.35
N CYS A 174 -3.84 -13.34 8.02
CA CYS A 174 -3.64 -12.91 6.64
C CYS A 174 -2.88 -13.97 5.84
N ASP A 175 -3.00 -13.94 4.52
CA ASP A 175 -2.36 -14.90 3.60
C ASP A 175 -0.83 -14.75 3.57
N GLY A 176 -0.34 -13.52 3.81
CA GLY A 176 1.08 -13.20 3.92
C GLY A 176 1.37 -12.21 5.04
N GLN A 177 2.67 -11.94 5.27
CA GLN A 177 3.15 -11.01 6.29
C GLN A 177 4.21 -10.09 5.71
N VAL A 178 4.19 -8.81 6.12
CA VAL A 178 5.28 -7.86 5.87
C VAL A 178 6.25 -7.91 7.05
N LEU A 179 7.52 -7.98 6.72
CA LEU A 179 8.63 -7.71 7.65
C LEU A 179 9.43 -6.54 7.09
N VAL A 180 9.64 -5.50 7.89
CA VAL A 180 10.41 -4.32 7.50
C VAL A 180 11.89 -4.58 7.79
N TYR A 181 12.71 -4.48 6.75
CA TYR A 181 14.12 -4.86 6.83
C TYR A 181 14.94 -3.92 7.73
N HIS A 182 14.54 -2.65 7.80
CA HIS A 182 15.26 -1.61 8.53
C HIS A 182 14.70 -1.33 9.93
N ASP A 183 13.67 -2.04 10.40
CA ASP A 183 13.10 -1.89 11.75
C ASP A 183 13.88 -2.70 12.79
#